data_5dfd9ab2dd3242169fdccd6f1a1337a8
#
_entry.id   5dfd9ab2dd3242169fdccd6f1a1337a8
#
_cell.length_a   1.000
_cell.length_b   1.000
_cell.length_c   1.000
_cell.angle_alpha   90.00
_cell.angle_beta   90.00
_cell.angle_gamma   90.00
#
_symmetry.space_group_name_H-M   'P 1'
#
loop_
_entity.id
_entity.type
_entity.pdbx_description
1 polymer ?
#
loop_
_entity_poly.entity_id
_entity_poly.type
_entity_poly.pdbx_seq_one_letter_code
_entity_poly.pdbx_strand_id
1 'polypeptide(L)'
;MVILMVELVVGLLMIVNGEIKEHRIQIDPKTGKPSMMMCLKGKRIAMRTNTGNNVEYQCIKSMAETEIYMGEKSIKKLILEWDGYTHF
;
A
#
# COMPACT_ATOMS: atom_id res chain seq x y z
N MET A 1 13.63 17.11 8.31
CA MET A 1 12.84 17.69 7.20
C MET A 1 11.89 16.65 6.62
N VAL A 2 10.65 17.02 6.39
CA VAL A 2 9.67 16.15 5.76
C VAL A 2 9.56 16.54 4.29
N ILE A 3 9.66 15.54 3.40
CA ILE A 3 9.52 15.76 1.97
C ILE A 3 8.21 15.12 1.54
N LEU A 4 7.32 15.94 0.96
CA LEU A 4 6.02 15.48 0.46
C LEU A 4 6.07 15.38 -1.05
N MET A 5 5.52 14.27 -1.57
CA MET A 5 5.44 14.02 -3.00
C MET A 5 4.10 13.40 -3.35
N VAL A 6 3.66 13.62 -4.57
CA VAL A 6 2.50 12.91 -5.13
C VAL A 6 3.03 12.01 -6.22
N GLU A 7 2.84 10.71 -6.06
CA GLU A 7 3.39 9.73 -6.99
C GLU A 7 2.53 8.48 -7.06
N LEU A 8 2.75 7.69 -8.11
CA LEU A 8 2.11 6.40 -8.26
C LEU A 8 2.74 5.41 -7.29
N VAL A 9 1.93 4.74 -6.51
CA VAL A 9 2.39 3.72 -5.57
C VAL A 9 1.59 2.44 -5.71
N VAL A 10 2.17 1.35 -5.27
CA VAL A 10 1.47 0.10 -5.02
C VAL A 10 1.43 -0.07 -3.51
N GLY A 11 0.25 -0.25 -2.97
CA GLY A 11 0.07 -0.36 -1.54
C GLY A 11 -0.60 -1.66 -1.14
N LEU A 12 -0.16 -2.21 -0.01
CA LEU A 12 -0.84 -3.32 0.64
C LEU A 12 -1.68 -2.74 1.77
N LEU A 13 -2.98 -2.95 1.67
CA LEU A 13 -3.93 -2.44 2.67
C LEU A 13 -4.35 -3.57 3.59
N MET A 14 -4.38 -3.27 4.88
CA MET A 14 -5.02 -4.14 5.87
C MET A 14 -6.35 -3.51 6.25
N ILE A 15 -7.42 -4.23 5.98
CA ILE A 15 -8.78 -3.75 6.20
C ILE A 15 -9.40 -4.59 7.32
N VAL A 16 -9.88 -3.92 8.34
CA VAL A 16 -10.52 -4.57 9.48
C VAL A 16 -11.93 -4.01 9.63
N ASN A 17 -12.92 -4.88 9.57
CA ASN A 17 -14.33 -4.49 9.65
C ASN A 17 -14.71 -3.41 8.64
N GLY A 18 -14.14 -3.52 7.43
CA GLY A 18 -14.42 -2.56 6.36
C GLY A 18 -13.64 -1.27 6.42
N GLU A 19 -12.76 -1.10 7.39
CA GLU A 19 -11.95 0.10 7.52
C GLU A 19 -10.48 -0.20 7.26
N ILE A 20 -9.82 0.70 6.53
CA ILE A 20 -8.39 0.59 6.29
C ILE A 20 -7.66 0.95 7.58
N LYS A 21 -6.97 -0.02 8.17
CA LYS A 21 -6.23 0.18 9.41
C LYS A 21 -4.75 0.40 9.17
N GLU A 22 -4.24 -0.08 8.04
CA GLU A 22 -2.81 -0.01 7.76
C GLU A 22 -2.61 -0.01 6.26
N HIS A 23 -1.61 0.72 5.79
CA HIS A 23 -1.19 0.67 4.39
C HIS A 23 0.33 0.73 4.33
N ARG A 24 0.90 -0.08 3.46
CA ARG A 24 2.34 -0.15 3.27
C ARG A 24 2.68 -0.04 1.81
N ILE A 25 3.69 0.75 1.51
CA ILE A 25 4.22 0.86 0.15
C ILE A 25 4.97 -0.41 -0.20
N GLN A 26 4.70 -0.95 -1.38
CA GLN A 26 5.37 -2.12 -1.90
C GLN A 26 6.24 -1.72 -3.08
N ILE A 27 7.52 -1.95 -2.97
CA ILE A 27 8.47 -1.64 -4.03
C ILE A 27 9.36 -2.84 -4.29
N ASP A 28 9.90 -2.89 -5.52
CA ASP A 28 10.92 -3.85 -5.86
C ASP A 28 12.25 -3.36 -5.26
N PRO A 29 12.88 -4.12 -4.38
CA PRO A 29 14.12 -3.68 -3.74
C PRO A 29 15.28 -3.50 -4.73
N LYS A 30 15.20 -4.13 -5.90
CA LYS A 30 16.25 -4.02 -6.91
C LYS A 30 16.14 -2.74 -7.72
N THR A 31 14.93 -2.28 -8.00
CA THR A 31 14.70 -1.12 -8.86
C THR A 31 14.18 0.10 -8.12
N GLY A 32 13.65 -0.08 -6.91
CA GLY A 32 13.01 0.99 -6.16
C GLY A 32 11.67 1.42 -6.71
N LYS A 33 11.14 0.70 -7.70
CA LYS A 33 9.88 1.06 -8.35
C LYS A 33 8.69 0.34 -7.72
N PRO A 34 7.48 0.90 -7.83
CA PRO A 34 6.28 0.21 -7.34
C PRO A 34 6.16 -1.18 -7.96
N SER A 35 5.83 -2.16 -7.13
CA SER A 35 5.77 -3.55 -7.57
C SER A 35 4.52 -4.24 -7.06
N MET A 36 3.61 -4.55 -7.98
CA MET A 36 2.43 -5.33 -7.66
C MET A 36 2.79 -6.76 -7.27
N MET A 37 3.84 -7.31 -7.87
CA MET A 37 4.31 -8.65 -7.53
C MET A 37 4.72 -8.75 -6.05
N MET A 38 5.46 -7.76 -5.57
CA MET A 38 5.85 -7.71 -4.16
C MET A 38 4.64 -7.54 -3.26
N CYS A 39 3.66 -6.77 -3.69
CA CYS A 39 2.42 -6.60 -2.94
C CYS A 39 1.66 -7.93 -2.81
N LEU A 40 1.50 -8.64 -3.90
CA LEU A 40 0.80 -9.93 -3.88
C LEU A 40 1.53 -10.96 -3.04
N LYS A 41 2.85 -10.94 -3.06
CA LYS A 41 3.67 -11.81 -2.21
C LYS A 41 3.46 -11.46 -0.74
N GLY A 42 3.51 -10.19 -0.40
CA GLY A 42 3.28 -9.72 0.96
C GLY A 42 1.86 -10.03 1.44
N LYS A 43 0.88 -9.88 0.56
CA LYS A 43 -0.51 -10.23 0.86
C LYS A 43 -0.64 -11.71 1.22
N ARG A 44 0.00 -12.58 0.46
CA ARG A 44 -0.04 -14.02 0.73
C ARG A 44 0.55 -14.36 2.09
N ILE A 45 1.68 -13.75 2.41
CA ILE A 45 2.33 -13.96 3.70
C ILE A 45 1.45 -13.45 4.84
N ALA A 46 0.88 -12.27 4.68
CA ALA A 46 0.01 -11.68 5.69
C ALA A 46 -1.23 -12.52 5.94
N MET A 47 -1.82 -13.08 4.88
CA MET A 47 -3.00 -13.92 5.01
C MET A 47 -2.72 -15.24 5.73
N ARG A 48 -1.49 -15.74 5.66
CA ARG A 48 -1.11 -16.94 6.40
C ARG A 48 -0.97 -16.68 7.90
N THR A 49 -0.51 -15.48 8.26
CA THR A 49 -0.21 -15.14 9.65
C THR A 49 -1.39 -14.56 10.38
N ASN A 50 -2.32 -13.95 9.65
CA ASN A 50 -3.52 -13.34 10.24
C ASN A 50 -4.76 -14.05 9.71
N THR A 51 -5.34 -14.90 10.54
CA THR A 51 -6.52 -15.67 10.16
C THR A 51 -7.81 -15.14 10.75
N GLY A 52 -7.82 -13.89 11.21
CA GLY A 52 -9.00 -13.27 11.78
C GLY A 52 -10.12 -13.14 10.75
N ASN A 53 -11.37 -13.36 11.18
CA ASN A 53 -12.52 -13.38 10.28
C ASN A 53 -12.85 -12.03 9.65
N ASN A 54 -12.46 -10.95 10.30
CA ASN A 54 -12.79 -9.61 9.87
C ASN A 54 -11.60 -8.86 9.28
N VAL A 55 -10.51 -9.57 9.02
CA VAL A 55 -9.28 -8.97 8.47
C VAL A 55 -9.17 -9.33 7.00
N GLU A 56 -8.96 -8.33 6.19
CA GLU A 56 -8.86 -8.46 4.74
C GLU A 56 -7.62 -7.72 4.26
N TYR A 57 -6.95 -8.27 3.26
CA TYR A 57 -5.79 -7.63 2.66
C TYR A 57 -6.06 -7.37 1.20
N GLN A 58 -5.67 -6.20 0.73
CA GLN A 58 -5.90 -5.80 -0.64
C GLN A 58 -4.69 -5.08 -1.19
N CYS A 59 -4.29 -5.44 -2.42
CA CYS A 59 -3.26 -4.72 -3.15
C CYS A 59 -3.92 -3.69 -4.05
N ILE A 60 -3.44 -2.47 -3.99
CA ILE A 60 -3.94 -1.40 -4.84
C ILE A 60 -2.78 -0.73 -5.58
N LYS A 61 -3.11 -0.14 -6.71
CA LYS A 61 -2.20 0.71 -7.46
C LYS A 61 -2.89 2.06 -7.60
N SER A 62 -2.31 3.09 -7.04
CA SER A 62 -2.96 4.39 -6.96
C SER A 62 -1.95 5.51 -6.85
N MET A 63 -2.39 6.72 -7.17
CA MET A 63 -1.64 7.91 -6.80
C MET A 63 -1.77 8.11 -5.29
N ALA A 64 -0.71 8.55 -4.69
CA ALA A 64 -0.69 8.81 -3.26
C ALA A 64 0.20 9.99 -2.94
N GLU A 65 -0.15 10.69 -1.90
CA GLU A 65 0.73 11.66 -1.30
C GLU A 65 1.62 10.92 -0.31
N THR A 66 2.91 10.93 -0.58
CA THR A 66 3.89 10.24 0.25
C THR A 66 4.77 11.24 0.97
N GLU A 67 5.34 10.82 2.08
CA GLU A 67 6.30 11.63 2.80
C GLU A 67 7.54 10.83 3.13
N ILE A 68 8.67 11.50 3.16
CA ILE A 68 9.93 10.91 3.60
C ILE A 68 10.32 11.63 4.88
N TYR A 69 10.42 10.85 5.94
CA TYR A 69 10.81 11.36 7.24
C TYR A 69 11.88 10.45 7.82
N MET A 70 13.01 11.04 8.18
CA MET A 70 14.15 10.31 8.71
C MET A 70 14.60 9.15 7.80
N GLY A 71 14.53 9.36 6.49
CA GLY A 71 14.95 8.38 5.52
C GLY A 71 13.91 7.32 5.17
N GLU A 72 12.77 7.32 5.82
CA GLU A 72 11.70 6.37 5.53
C GLU A 72 10.57 7.01 4.75
N LYS A 73 10.15 6.33 3.71
CA LYS A 73 9.02 6.75 2.89
C LYS A 73 7.74 6.04 3.36
N SER A 74 6.69 6.82 3.55
CA SER A 74 5.39 6.28 3.93
C SER A 74 4.28 6.98 3.17
N ILE A 75 3.13 6.34 3.10
CA ILE A 75 1.94 6.94 2.49
C ILE A 75 1.29 7.85 3.53
N LYS A 76 1.19 9.12 3.20
CA LYS A 76 0.46 10.07 4.02
C LYS A 76 -1.02 10.06 3.69
N LYS A 77 -1.36 9.95 2.40
CA LYS A 77 -2.74 10.00 1.95
C LYS A 77 -2.86 9.29 0.61
N LEU A 78 -3.86 8.43 0.47
CA LEU A 78 -4.20 7.82 -0.81
C LEU A 78 -5.13 8.75 -1.57
N ILE A 79 -4.88 8.89 -2.87
CA ILE A 79 -5.73 9.67 -3.76
C ILE A 79 -6.54 8.68 -4.57
N LEU A 80 -7.77 8.42 -4.14
CA LEU A 80 -8.63 7.38 -4.72
C LEU A 80 -9.78 7.97 -5.54
N GLU A 81 -9.64 9.17 -6.00
CA GLU A 81 -10.72 9.89 -6.67
C GLU A 81 -10.84 9.62 -8.17
N TRP A 82 -9.94 8.82 -8.73
CA TRP A 82 -9.93 8.59 -10.16
C TRP A 82 -10.66 7.29 -10.52
N ASP A 83 -11.37 7.35 -11.64
CA ASP A 83 -12.25 6.28 -12.07
C ASP A 83 -11.53 5.02 -12.56
N GLY A 84 -10.27 5.14 -12.88
CA GLY A 84 -9.46 4.02 -13.34
C GLY A 84 -9.04 3.07 -12.25
N TYR A 85 -9.48 3.31 -11.07
CA TYR A 85 -9.13 2.52 -9.93
C TYR A 85 -9.77 1.14 -10.03
N THR A 86 -8.95 0.13 -9.91
CA THR A 86 -9.40 -1.25 -10.01
C THR A 86 -9.07 -2.01 -8.74
N HIS A 87 -9.88 -3.00 -8.49
CA HIS A 87 -9.67 -3.92 -7.38
C HIS A 87 -8.87 -5.12 -7.84
N PHE A 88 -7.95 -5.52 -7.03
CA PHE A 88 -7.11 -6.67 -7.31
C PHE A 88 -7.38 -7.78 -6.32
#